data_b950167d6a7de939ef41c122e844b7c2
#
_entry.id   b950167d6a7de939ef41c122e844b7c2
#
_cell.length_a   1.000
_cell.length_b   1.000
_cell.length_c   1.000
_cell.angle_alpha   90.00
_cell.angle_beta   90.00
_cell.angle_gamma   90.00
#
_symmetry.space_group_name_H-M   'P 1'
#
loop_
_entity.id
_entity.type
_entity.pdbx_description
1 polymer ?
#
loop_
_entity_poly.entity_id
_entity_poly.type
_entity_poly.pdbx_seq_one_letter_code
_entity_poly.pdbx_strand_id
1 'polypeptide(L)'
;MSNLLFKRWNDFGGWLVFLIAAFVYGMTIEPTASFWDCPEFISCAEKLQVGHPPGAPFYMLVGNLFTQFASDASQVSGMVNFLNALLSAGCILFLFWSITRLVRALLVGDERKLSVMDVIIILGAGFVGALAYTFSDTFWFSAVEGEVYAFSSFLTALVFWMILRWQDESDSVSGDRWIILIAYIIGLSIGVHLLNLLCIPAIVLVFYYQKYQTLSLKGVIGAIALSGILIVLILFVYIPGMADVGGWFELFFVNVMGLPFQSGLIVFLGLVLFLLIGAIYRFRKRIVNTGLWCLLMLTIGYTTYAVILIRAKANTPLNENAPDTIFTLKSYLNREQYESAPLLYGRTYASEPEYVPEGDYYKVKTEKGSAIYRPDKKEGKYKIIRYKEDVCYTQNMLFPRMWNDRSAASYKGWSGGGANEAPTQKENLTYFITYHSITCTGAISYGILSDDRMIFKEAVNRNMVTGLQEFPGLIICDWGGKNFCRNLCVRTKVTMCSMAYHYY
;
A
#
# COMPACT_ATOMS: atom_id res chain seq x y z
N MET A 1 21.63 4.74 35.58
CA MET A 1 20.52 5.71 35.50
C MET A 1 19.21 5.01 35.82
N SER A 2 18.24 5.70 36.45
CA SER A 2 16.91 5.08 36.69
C SER A 2 16.12 4.93 35.39
N ASN A 3 15.29 3.89 35.31
CA ASN A 3 14.44 3.68 34.16
C ASN A 3 13.49 4.88 33.88
N LEU A 4 13.05 5.57 34.94
CA LEU A 4 12.21 6.77 34.82
C LEU A 4 12.95 7.92 34.13
N LEU A 5 14.21 8.14 34.49
CA LEU A 5 15.03 9.21 33.90
C LEU A 5 15.36 8.89 32.43
N PHE A 6 15.69 7.63 32.13
CA PHE A 6 15.85 7.18 30.73
C PHE A 6 14.58 7.42 29.91
N LYS A 7 13.41 7.05 30.44
CA LYS A 7 12.14 7.28 29.75
C LYS A 7 11.94 8.75 29.40
N ARG A 8 12.19 9.66 30.34
CA ARG A 8 12.06 11.12 30.09
C ARG A 8 12.99 11.59 28.97
N TRP A 9 14.25 11.14 28.96
CA TRP A 9 15.18 11.49 27.88
C TRP A 9 14.80 10.88 26.53
N ASN A 10 14.28 9.66 26.53
CA ASN A 10 13.79 9.01 25.33
C ASN A 10 12.55 9.72 24.76
N ASP A 11 11.61 10.10 25.63
CA ASP A 11 10.42 10.85 25.21
C ASP A 11 10.82 12.25 24.68
N PHE A 12 11.72 12.95 25.37
CA PHE A 12 12.28 14.23 24.92
C PHE A 12 13.00 14.10 23.57
N GLY A 13 13.86 13.08 23.40
CA GLY A 13 14.57 12.82 22.15
C GLY A 13 13.61 12.56 20.99
N GLY A 14 12.56 11.78 21.22
CA GLY A 14 11.53 11.53 20.22
C GLY A 14 10.80 12.80 19.77
N TRP A 15 10.36 13.63 20.71
CA TRP A 15 9.74 14.91 20.38
C TRP A 15 10.71 15.90 19.72
N LEU A 16 11.98 15.86 20.08
CA LEU A 16 13.00 16.70 19.44
C LEU A 16 13.19 16.35 17.97
N VAL A 17 13.31 15.05 17.62
CA VAL A 17 13.40 14.64 16.21
C VAL A 17 12.11 14.94 15.44
N PHE A 18 10.94 14.81 16.08
CA PHE A 18 9.67 15.25 15.49
C PHE A 18 9.70 16.74 15.13
N LEU A 19 10.12 17.59 16.06
CA LEU A 19 10.18 19.04 15.83
C LEU A 19 11.19 19.41 14.74
N ILE A 20 12.36 18.74 14.71
CA ILE A 20 13.35 18.94 13.64
C ILE A 20 12.74 18.55 12.29
N ALA A 21 12.12 17.37 12.18
CA ALA A 21 11.50 16.91 10.95
C ALA A 21 10.33 17.82 10.53
N ALA A 22 9.44 18.19 11.47
CA ALA A 22 8.32 19.09 11.20
C ALA A 22 8.79 20.47 10.73
N PHE A 23 9.87 21.00 11.32
CA PHE A 23 10.46 22.26 10.90
C PHE A 23 11.06 22.16 9.49
N VAL A 24 11.87 21.13 9.21
CA VAL A 24 12.52 20.93 7.92
C VAL A 24 11.47 20.76 6.82
N TYR A 25 10.50 19.88 7.00
CA TYR A 25 9.44 19.65 6.02
C TYR A 25 8.53 20.87 5.88
N GLY A 26 8.14 21.50 7.00
CA GLY A 26 7.32 22.70 7.00
C GLY A 26 7.95 23.90 6.26
N MET A 27 9.28 24.06 6.35
CA MET A 27 10.02 25.10 5.61
C MET A 27 10.20 24.80 4.12
N THR A 28 9.97 23.56 3.71
CA THR A 28 10.21 23.09 2.34
C THR A 28 8.98 22.48 1.70
N ILE A 29 7.80 22.67 2.30
CA ILE A 29 6.54 22.20 1.69
C ILE A 29 6.35 22.82 0.31
N GLU A 30 5.77 22.05 -0.59
CA GLU A 30 5.31 22.57 -1.89
C GLU A 30 4.17 23.57 -1.65
N PRO A 31 4.29 24.83 -2.06
CA PRO A 31 3.26 25.84 -1.81
C PRO A 31 1.98 25.60 -2.62
N THR A 32 2.08 24.85 -3.71
CA THR A 32 1.02 24.55 -4.66
C THR A 32 0.80 23.02 -4.77
N ALA A 33 0.22 22.57 -5.87
CA ALA A 33 0.15 21.17 -6.21
C ALA A 33 1.44 20.72 -6.93
N SER A 34 2.02 19.64 -6.46
CA SER A 34 3.13 18.93 -7.10
C SER A 34 2.68 18.17 -8.35
N PHE A 35 3.50 17.25 -8.85
CA PHE A 35 3.19 16.41 -10.00
C PHE A 35 2.33 15.18 -9.61
N TRP A 36 1.94 14.39 -10.60
CA TRP A 36 1.25 13.11 -10.47
C TRP A 36 -0.16 13.25 -9.86
N ASP A 37 -0.48 12.43 -8.88
CA ASP A 37 -1.80 12.34 -8.26
C ASP A 37 -2.03 13.42 -7.19
N CYS A 38 -0.99 14.19 -6.83
CA CYS A 38 -1.06 15.23 -5.80
C CYS A 38 -2.17 16.27 -6.06
N PRO A 39 -2.33 16.87 -7.26
CA PRO A 39 -3.43 17.80 -7.55
C PRO A 39 -4.81 17.16 -7.38
N GLU A 40 -4.94 15.88 -7.74
CA GLU A 40 -6.18 15.15 -7.59
C GLU A 40 -6.50 14.93 -6.11
N PHE A 41 -5.54 14.46 -5.30
CA PHE A 41 -5.72 14.26 -3.88
C PHE A 41 -6.08 15.55 -3.15
N ILE A 42 -5.43 16.68 -3.48
CA ILE A 42 -5.76 17.99 -2.93
C ILE A 42 -7.21 18.39 -3.27
N SER A 43 -7.59 18.27 -4.54
CA SER A 43 -8.94 18.60 -5.01
C SER A 43 -10.01 17.70 -4.41
N CYS A 44 -9.72 16.41 -4.29
CA CYS A 44 -10.60 15.44 -3.66
C CYS A 44 -10.73 15.68 -2.17
N ALA A 45 -9.65 16.06 -1.47
CA ALA A 45 -9.70 16.36 -0.05
C ALA A 45 -10.55 17.60 0.23
N GLU A 46 -10.41 18.68 -0.55
CA GLU A 46 -11.14 19.93 -0.33
C GLU A 46 -12.67 19.73 -0.33
N LYS A 47 -13.19 18.97 -1.28
CA LYS A 47 -14.66 18.82 -1.47
C LYS A 47 -15.16 17.40 -1.20
N LEU A 48 -14.33 16.52 -0.62
CA LEU A 48 -14.64 15.11 -0.45
C LEU A 48 -15.15 14.49 -1.75
N GLN A 49 -14.37 14.61 -2.81
CA GLN A 49 -14.67 14.07 -4.12
C GLN A 49 -14.18 12.62 -4.26
N VAL A 50 -14.49 11.99 -5.39
CA VAL A 50 -14.11 10.61 -5.68
C VAL A 50 -13.03 10.61 -6.75
N GLY A 51 -11.80 10.36 -6.33
CA GLY A 51 -10.64 10.27 -7.19
C GLY A 51 -10.46 8.88 -7.82
N HIS A 52 -9.28 8.62 -8.36
CA HIS A 52 -8.96 7.36 -9.03
C HIS A 52 -9.01 6.12 -8.10
N PRO A 53 -9.34 4.93 -8.62
CA PRO A 53 -9.36 3.68 -7.87
C PRO A 53 -7.98 3.26 -7.30
N PRO A 54 -7.95 2.68 -6.08
CA PRO A 54 -9.09 2.29 -5.27
C PRO A 54 -9.61 3.38 -4.36
N GLY A 55 -9.19 4.65 -4.53
CA GLY A 55 -9.47 5.78 -3.68
C GLY A 55 -8.77 5.71 -2.31
N ALA A 56 -8.71 6.84 -1.63
CA ALA A 56 -8.10 6.97 -0.31
C ALA A 56 -9.06 7.68 0.66
N PRO A 57 -10.22 7.09 1.00
CA PRO A 57 -11.28 7.78 1.71
C PRO A 57 -10.86 8.31 3.08
N PHE A 58 -10.02 7.60 3.81
CA PHE A 58 -9.55 8.08 5.11
C PHE A 58 -8.55 9.23 4.97
N TYR A 59 -7.68 9.17 3.95
CA TYR A 59 -6.81 10.30 3.61
C TYR A 59 -7.64 11.55 3.24
N MET A 60 -8.69 11.37 2.42
CA MET A 60 -9.59 12.47 2.03
C MET A 60 -10.31 13.10 3.23
N LEU A 61 -10.78 12.28 4.19
CA LEU A 61 -11.43 12.79 5.40
C LEU A 61 -10.48 13.63 6.26
N VAL A 62 -9.24 13.15 6.48
CA VAL A 62 -8.24 13.89 7.27
C VAL A 62 -7.75 15.11 6.51
N GLY A 63 -7.51 14.99 5.20
CA GLY A 63 -7.16 16.10 4.33
C GLY A 63 -8.23 17.20 4.33
N ASN A 64 -9.51 16.82 4.22
CA ASN A 64 -10.62 17.75 4.30
C ASN A 64 -10.64 18.54 5.62
N LEU A 65 -10.33 17.88 6.75
CA LEU A 65 -10.22 18.59 8.03
C LEU A 65 -9.13 19.68 7.97
N PHE A 66 -8.00 19.41 7.32
CA PHE A 66 -6.92 20.39 7.18
C PHE A 66 -7.25 21.50 6.20
N THR A 67 -8.00 21.22 5.13
CA THR A 67 -8.43 22.29 4.20
C THR A 67 -9.33 23.34 4.85
N GLN A 68 -10.00 23.00 5.97
CA GLN A 68 -10.82 23.97 6.72
C GLN A 68 -9.98 25.07 7.39
N PHE A 69 -8.67 24.90 7.51
CA PHE A 69 -7.75 25.93 8.03
C PHE A 69 -7.25 26.89 6.93
N ALA A 70 -7.55 26.63 5.65
CA ALA A 70 -7.25 27.54 4.56
C ALA A 70 -8.21 28.75 4.60
N SER A 71 -7.66 29.96 4.54
CA SER A 71 -8.45 31.20 4.50
C SER A 71 -9.07 31.44 3.14
N ASP A 72 -8.47 30.92 2.08
CA ASP A 72 -8.93 30.98 0.70
C ASP A 72 -8.46 29.79 -0.13
N ALA A 73 -8.96 29.64 -1.34
CA ALA A 73 -8.66 28.51 -2.22
C ALA A 73 -7.17 28.36 -2.57
N SER A 74 -6.38 29.43 -2.54
CA SER A 74 -4.95 29.39 -2.85
C SER A 74 -4.12 28.68 -1.78
N GLN A 75 -4.65 28.63 -0.54
CA GLN A 75 -3.95 28.01 0.59
C GLN A 75 -4.32 26.54 0.80
N VAL A 76 -5.33 26.03 0.09
CA VAL A 76 -5.80 24.63 0.24
C VAL A 76 -4.68 23.64 0.00
N SER A 77 -3.89 23.82 -1.07
CA SER A 77 -2.74 22.96 -1.37
C SER A 77 -1.71 22.94 -0.24
N GLY A 78 -1.34 24.12 0.24
CA GLY A 78 -0.41 24.26 1.37
C GLY A 78 -0.90 23.57 2.65
N MET A 79 -2.22 23.58 2.94
CA MET A 79 -2.77 22.90 4.11
C MET A 79 -2.70 21.37 3.98
N VAL A 80 -2.99 20.81 2.81
CA VAL A 80 -2.86 19.37 2.57
C VAL A 80 -1.39 18.93 2.60
N ASN A 81 -0.50 19.71 1.99
CA ASN A 81 0.94 19.45 2.03
C ASN A 81 1.48 19.56 3.48
N PHE A 82 0.99 20.52 4.26
CA PHE A 82 1.35 20.66 5.68
C PHE A 82 0.87 19.48 6.53
N LEU A 83 -0.32 18.93 6.26
CA LEU A 83 -0.76 17.66 6.87
C LEU A 83 0.29 16.57 6.64
N ASN A 84 0.76 16.41 5.40
CA ASN A 84 1.75 15.38 5.06
C ASN A 84 3.10 15.62 5.75
N ALA A 85 3.53 16.88 5.87
CA ALA A 85 4.72 17.24 6.63
C ALA A 85 4.61 16.83 8.12
N LEU A 86 3.46 17.06 8.74
CA LEU A 86 3.22 16.65 10.14
C LEU A 86 3.13 15.14 10.31
N LEU A 87 2.46 14.44 9.39
CA LEU A 87 2.38 12.97 9.41
C LEU A 87 3.76 12.34 9.22
N SER A 88 4.57 12.89 8.32
CA SER A 88 5.96 12.44 8.11
C SER A 88 6.82 12.69 9.34
N ALA A 89 6.70 13.84 9.99
CA ALA A 89 7.38 14.09 11.26
C ALA A 89 6.93 13.09 12.36
N GLY A 90 5.63 12.74 12.39
CA GLY A 90 5.11 11.68 13.26
C GLY A 90 5.70 10.30 12.95
N CYS A 91 5.95 10.00 11.68
CA CYS A 91 6.68 8.78 11.28
C CYS A 91 8.10 8.76 11.88
N ILE A 92 8.84 9.87 11.81
CA ILE A 92 10.18 10.00 12.40
C ILE A 92 10.15 9.82 13.93
N LEU A 93 9.14 10.36 14.62
CA LEU A 93 8.93 10.15 16.06
C LEU A 93 8.84 8.66 16.42
N PHE A 94 7.94 7.93 15.76
CA PHE A 94 7.75 6.50 16.02
C PHE A 94 8.94 5.66 15.57
N LEU A 95 9.64 6.06 14.53
CA LEU A 95 10.89 5.43 14.11
C LEU A 95 11.96 5.58 15.20
N PHE A 96 12.16 6.78 15.75
CA PHE A 96 13.08 7.02 16.84
C PHE A 96 12.78 6.12 18.04
N TRP A 97 11.53 6.09 18.51
CA TRP A 97 11.13 5.26 19.64
C TRP A 97 11.27 3.76 19.36
N SER A 98 11.05 3.33 18.13
CA SER A 98 11.24 1.94 17.71
C SER A 98 12.73 1.57 17.74
N ILE A 99 13.61 2.40 17.18
CA ILE A 99 15.06 2.18 17.20
C ILE A 99 15.58 2.11 18.62
N THR A 100 15.25 3.09 19.47
CA THR A 100 15.73 3.12 20.85
C THR A 100 15.25 1.93 21.66
N ARG A 101 14.00 1.45 21.42
CA ARG A 101 13.47 0.24 22.06
C ARG A 101 14.23 -1.02 21.63
N LEU A 102 14.46 -1.18 20.33
CA LEU A 102 15.20 -2.32 19.78
C LEU A 102 16.66 -2.35 20.24
N VAL A 103 17.35 -1.21 20.17
CA VAL A 103 18.76 -1.11 20.62
C VAL A 103 18.87 -1.39 22.11
N ARG A 104 17.92 -0.90 22.93
CA ARG A 104 17.87 -1.22 24.35
C ARG A 104 17.72 -2.72 24.60
N ALA A 105 16.81 -3.38 23.88
CA ALA A 105 16.59 -4.82 24.00
C ALA A 105 17.84 -5.63 23.62
N LEU A 106 18.59 -5.19 22.60
CA LEU A 106 19.81 -5.85 22.14
C LEU A 106 20.99 -5.68 23.10
N LEU A 107 21.16 -4.47 23.69
CA LEU A 107 22.34 -4.14 24.49
C LEU A 107 22.22 -4.54 25.97
N VAL A 108 21.05 -4.36 26.55
CA VAL A 108 20.89 -4.38 28.00
C VAL A 108 19.87 -5.40 28.48
N GLY A 109 18.87 -5.70 27.66
CA GLY A 109 17.68 -6.43 28.11
C GLY A 109 16.86 -5.58 29.09
N ASP A 110 15.85 -6.19 29.72
CA ASP A 110 14.90 -5.45 30.57
C ASP A 110 15.32 -5.35 32.05
N GLU A 111 16.21 -6.20 32.52
CA GLU A 111 16.53 -6.34 33.95
C GLU A 111 17.74 -5.52 34.44
N ARG A 112 18.66 -5.15 33.55
CA ARG A 112 19.89 -4.45 33.93
C ARG A 112 19.68 -2.95 34.11
N LYS A 113 20.27 -2.36 35.17
CA LYS A 113 20.34 -0.90 35.30
C LYS A 113 21.20 -0.31 34.18
N LEU A 114 20.68 0.73 33.53
CA LEU A 114 21.36 1.44 32.44
C LEU A 114 22.58 2.21 32.98
N SER A 115 23.74 2.01 32.37
CA SER A 115 24.88 2.90 32.53
C SER A 115 24.67 4.19 31.71
N VAL A 116 25.49 5.21 31.98
CA VAL A 116 25.46 6.44 31.16
C VAL A 116 25.83 6.14 29.70
N MET A 117 26.79 5.24 29.48
CA MET A 117 27.21 4.83 28.13
C MET A 117 26.09 4.11 27.38
N ASP A 118 25.37 3.20 28.06
CA ASP A 118 24.21 2.52 27.43
C ASP A 118 23.18 3.55 26.94
N VAL A 119 22.91 4.58 27.74
CA VAL A 119 21.96 5.65 27.38
C VAL A 119 22.44 6.44 26.16
N ILE A 120 23.73 6.81 26.16
CA ILE A 120 24.31 7.53 25.01
C ILE A 120 24.22 6.69 23.74
N ILE A 121 24.53 5.39 23.80
CA ILE A 121 24.46 4.49 22.63
C ILE A 121 23.00 4.34 22.15
N ILE A 122 22.05 4.11 23.07
CA ILE A 122 20.64 3.90 22.73
C ILE A 122 20.05 5.16 22.08
N LEU A 123 20.20 6.32 22.74
CA LEU A 123 19.65 7.57 22.21
C LEU A 123 20.40 8.02 20.96
N GLY A 124 21.74 7.86 20.91
CA GLY A 124 22.55 8.16 19.74
C GLY A 124 22.14 7.36 18.53
N ALA A 125 21.91 6.05 18.66
CA ALA A 125 21.40 5.21 17.60
C ALA A 125 20.02 5.68 17.09
N GLY A 126 19.13 6.06 18.04
CA GLY A 126 17.83 6.65 17.71
C GLY A 126 17.94 7.93 16.88
N PHE A 127 18.80 8.87 17.33
CA PHE A 127 19.03 10.12 16.61
C PHE A 127 19.65 9.90 15.22
N VAL A 128 20.68 9.07 15.11
CA VAL A 128 21.33 8.77 13.83
C VAL A 128 20.32 8.14 12.86
N GLY A 129 19.58 7.12 13.28
CA GLY A 129 18.63 6.44 12.41
C GLY A 129 17.44 7.33 12.01
N ALA A 130 16.85 8.04 12.95
CA ALA A 130 15.72 8.93 12.70
C ALA A 130 16.11 10.12 11.80
N LEU A 131 17.24 10.78 12.08
CA LEU A 131 17.69 11.92 11.26
C LEU A 131 18.20 11.49 9.89
N ALA A 132 18.87 10.34 9.77
CA ALA A 132 19.24 9.81 8.46
C ALA A 132 18.00 9.58 7.56
N TYR A 133 16.92 9.08 8.13
CA TYR A 133 15.65 8.90 7.39
C TYR A 133 14.95 10.24 7.12
N THR A 134 14.99 11.19 8.07
CA THR A 134 14.45 12.56 7.88
C THR A 134 15.03 13.24 6.64
N PHE A 135 16.34 13.08 6.42
CA PHE A 135 17.05 13.73 5.30
C PHE A 135 17.26 12.83 4.09
N SER A 136 16.58 11.67 4.01
CA SER A 136 16.61 10.84 2.80
C SER A 136 15.74 11.46 1.71
N ASP A 137 16.24 11.53 0.48
CA ASP A 137 15.58 12.18 -0.66
C ASP A 137 14.15 11.66 -0.88
N THR A 138 13.97 10.34 -0.93
CA THR A 138 12.67 9.73 -1.23
C THR A 138 11.63 10.04 -0.16
N PHE A 139 12.01 9.99 1.12
CA PHE A 139 11.08 10.27 2.20
C PHE A 139 10.75 11.76 2.30
N TRP A 140 11.76 12.63 2.12
CA TRP A 140 11.57 14.07 2.12
C TRP A 140 10.63 14.50 0.99
N PHE A 141 10.82 13.97 -0.22
CA PHE A 141 9.94 14.25 -1.34
C PHE A 141 8.47 13.95 -0.99
N SER A 142 8.18 12.75 -0.47
CA SER A 142 6.82 12.37 -0.04
C SER A 142 6.29 13.17 1.16
N ALA A 143 7.18 13.76 1.97
CA ALA A 143 6.78 14.51 3.16
C ALA A 143 6.26 15.92 2.84
N VAL A 144 6.63 16.49 1.69
CA VAL A 144 6.36 17.90 1.36
C VAL A 144 5.24 18.09 0.36
N GLU A 145 4.60 17.01 -0.09
CA GLU A 145 3.52 17.02 -1.09
C GLU A 145 2.27 16.27 -0.62
N GLY A 146 1.12 16.60 -1.21
CA GLY A 146 -0.20 16.07 -0.85
C GLY A 146 -0.46 14.67 -1.40
N GLU A 147 0.30 13.67 -0.92
CA GLU A 147 0.25 12.29 -1.36
C GLU A 147 -0.02 11.30 -0.21
N VAL A 148 -0.60 10.15 -0.53
CA VAL A 148 -0.98 9.12 0.47
C VAL A 148 0.21 8.47 1.17
N TYR A 149 1.41 8.55 0.61
CA TYR A 149 2.60 7.85 1.11
C TYR A 149 3.08 8.36 2.48
N ALA A 150 2.99 9.66 2.74
CA ALA A 150 3.32 10.24 4.04
C ALA A 150 2.43 9.65 5.14
N PHE A 151 1.12 9.61 4.91
CA PHE A 151 0.17 9.04 5.86
C PHE A 151 0.34 7.53 6.03
N SER A 152 0.54 6.81 4.94
CA SER A 152 0.82 5.37 4.97
C SER A 152 2.09 5.05 5.77
N SER A 153 3.16 5.81 5.58
CA SER A 153 4.42 5.66 6.33
C SER A 153 4.24 5.95 7.82
N PHE A 154 3.47 6.99 8.16
CA PHE A 154 3.10 7.29 9.54
C PHE A 154 2.36 6.14 10.21
N LEU A 155 1.30 5.61 9.56
CA LEU A 155 0.53 4.48 10.08
C LEU A 155 1.40 3.22 10.22
N THR A 156 2.31 2.99 9.28
CA THR A 156 3.26 1.88 9.31
C THR A 156 4.20 1.99 10.52
N ALA A 157 4.80 3.16 10.74
CA ALA A 157 5.68 3.41 11.88
C ALA A 157 4.93 3.33 13.22
N LEU A 158 3.71 3.85 13.26
CA LEU A 158 2.82 3.76 14.42
C LEU A 158 2.50 2.30 14.77
N VAL A 159 2.06 1.49 13.79
CA VAL A 159 1.75 0.07 13.99
C VAL A 159 2.99 -0.70 14.45
N PHE A 160 4.15 -0.43 13.84
CA PHE A 160 5.40 -1.07 14.24
C PHE A 160 5.79 -0.71 15.70
N TRP A 161 5.67 0.56 16.08
CA TRP A 161 5.87 0.99 17.47
C TRP A 161 4.87 0.33 18.42
N MET A 162 3.60 0.25 18.04
CA MET A 162 2.55 -0.37 18.85
C MET A 162 2.77 -1.86 19.09
N ILE A 163 3.30 -2.62 18.11
CA ILE A 163 3.62 -4.05 18.33
C ILE A 163 4.78 -4.22 19.31
N LEU A 164 5.75 -3.32 19.30
CA LEU A 164 6.81 -3.31 20.32
C LEU A 164 6.26 -2.96 21.73
N ARG A 165 5.27 -2.06 21.81
CA ARG A 165 4.55 -1.78 23.06
C ARG A 165 3.73 -2.95 23.55
N TRP A 166 3.04 -3.64 22.63
CA TRP A 166 2.34 -4.88 22.93
C TRP A 166 3.30 -5.94 23.51
N GLN A 167 4.48 -6.08 22.95
CA GLN A 167 5.48 -7.02 23.42
C GLN A 167 5.81 -6.81 24.91
N ASP A 168 5.91 -5.55 25.36
CA ASP A 168 6.18 -5.21 26.77
C ASP A 168 5.02 -5.58 27.72
N GLU A 169 3.79 -5.68 27.21
CA GLU A 169 2.56 -5.90 28.00
C GLU A 169 1.85 -7.20 27.66
N SER A 170 2.44 -8.09 26.84
CA SER A 170 1.79 -9.26 26.23
C SER A 170 1.21 -10.26 27.23
N ASP A 171 1.82 -10.41 28.41
CA ASP A 171 1.37 -11.34 29.43
C ASP A 171 0.16 -10.83 30.22
N SER A 172 -0.12 -9.54 30.14
CA SER A 172 -1.25 -8.91 30.81
C SER A 172 -2.54 -8.97 29.95
N VAL A 173 -3.70 -8.97 30.60
CA VAL A 173 -5.00 -8.83 29.92
C VAL A 173 -5.09 -7.47 29.23
N SER A 174 -4.45 -6.44 29.79
CA SER A 174 -4.40 -5.10 29.19
C SER A 174 -3.57 -5.05 27.90
N GLY A 175 -2.66 -6.01 27.68
CA GLY A 175 -1.89 -6.10 26.44
C GLY A 175 -2.75 -6.33 25.21
N ASP A 176 -3.86 -7.07 25.31
CA ASP A 176 -4.74 -7.37 24.19
C ASP A 176 -5.29 -6.09 23.51
N ARG A 177 -5.43 -4.99 24.25
CA ARG A 177 -5.87 -3.70 23.70
C ARG A 177 -4.96 -3.17 22.60
N TRP A 178 -3.64 -3.43 22.68
CA TRP A 178 -2.71 -3.01 21.65
C TRP A 178 -2.95 -3.74 20.32
N ILE A 179 -3.17 -5.06 20.37
CA ILE A 179 -3.50 -5.87 19.18
C ILE A 179 -4.82 -5.42 18.55
N ILE A 180 -5.83 -5.15 19.39
CA ILE A 180 -7.14 -4.66 18.94
C ILE A 180 -6.99 -3.28 18.29
N LEU A 181 -6.20 -2.38 18.88
CA LEU A 181 -5.94 -1.06 18.31
C LEU A 181 -5.13 -1.14 17.02
N ILE A 182 -4.12 -2.03 16.94
CA ILE A 182 -3.39 -2.32 15.70
C ILE A 182 -4.35 -2.75 14.58
N ALA A 183 -5.28 -3.66 14.87
CA ALA A 183 -6.27 -4.10 13.89
C ALA A 183 -7.16 -2.94 13.39
N TYR A 184 -7.54 -2.02 14.28
CA TYR A 184 -8.27 -0.80 13.91
C TYR A 184 -7.47 0.11 12.99
N ILE A 185 -6.20 0.38 13.35
CA ILE A 185 -5.30 1.21 12.53
C ILE A 185 -5.05 0.55 11.16
N ILE A 186 -4.89 -0.77 11.10
CA ILE A 186 -4.78 -1.50 9.83
C ILE A 186 -6.08 -1.31 9.00
N GLY A 187 -7.25 -1.41 9.62
CA GLY A 187 -8.53 -1.15 8.97
C GLY A 187 -8.64 0.26 8.39
N LEU A 188 -8.24 1.28 9.15
CA LEU A 188 -8.18 2.67 8.68
C LEU A 188 -7.16 2.84 7.54
N SER A 189 -6.01 2.17 7.63
CA SER A 189 -4.94 2.29 6.66
C SER A 189 -5.30 1.72 5.29
N ILE A 190 -6.21 0.75 5.22
CA ILE A 190 -6.79 0.29 3.94
C ILE A 190 -7.46 1.46 3.21
N GLY A 191 -8.08 2.39 3.95
CA GLY A 191 -8.66 3.63 3.43
C GLY A 191 -7.64 4.77 3.17
N VAL A 192 -6.33 4.49 3.28
CA VAL A 192 -5.23 5.37 2.87
C VAL A 192 -4.43 4.72 1.76
N HIS A 193 -3.76 3.62 2.09
CA HIS A 193 -2.94 2.84 1.16
C HIS A 193 -2.66 1.44 1.71
N LEU A 194 -2.64 0.43 0.84
CA LEU A 194 -2.46 -0.98 1.25
C LEU A 194 -1.05 -1.32 1.75
N LEU A 195 -0.09 -0.40 1.62
CA LEU A 195 1.32 -0.61 2.03
C LEU A 195 1.45 -1.02 3.51
N ASN A 196 0.57 -0.52 4.38
CA ASN A 196 0.61 -0.87 5.80
C ASN A 196 0.36 -2.36 6.08
N LEU A 197 -0.27 -3.10 5.17
CA LEU A 197 -0.41 -4.56 5.30
C LEU A 197 0.94 -5.27 5.34
N LEU A 198 2.00 -4.66 4.84
CA LEU A 198 3.38 -5.17 4.94
C LEU A 198 3.91 -5.20 6.38
N CYS A 199 3.25 -4.56 7.35
CA CYS A 199 3.54 -4.73 8.77
C CYS A 199 3.10 -6.10 9.32
N ILE A 200 2.18 -6.82 8.66
CA ILE A 200 1.66 -8.10 9.15
C ILE A 200 2.78 -9.13 9.40
N PRO A 201 3.78 -9.33 8.52
CA PRO A 201 4.91 -10.22 8.82
C PRO A 201 5.66 -9.84 10.09
N ALA A 202 5.91 -8.55 10.31
CA ALA A 202 6.57 -8.09 11.53
C ALA A 202 5.73 -8.36 12.78
N ILE A 203 4.41 -8.13 12.71
CA ILE A 203 3.47 -8.42 13.81
C ILE A 203 3.47 -9.91 14.14
N VAL A 204 3.35 -10.77 13.12
CA VAL A 204 3.32 -12.23 13.31
C VAL A 204 4.64 -12.77 13.83
N LEU A 205 5.78 -12.24 13.37
CA LEU A 205 7.10 -12.62 13.87
C LEU A 205 7.30 -12.19 15.33
N VAL A 206 6.96 -10.95 15.69
CA VAL A 206 7.05 -10.50 17.09
C VAL A 206 6.14 -11.33 17.97
N PHE A 207 4.92 -11.66 17.52
CA PHE A 207 4.01 -12.56 18.23
C PHE A 207 4.61 -13.96 18.42
N TYR A 208 5.23 -14.52 17.37
CA TYR A 208 5.90 -15.82 17.44
C TYR A 208 7.05 -15.79 18.45
N TYR A 209 7.94 -14.80 18.38
CA TYR A 209 9.05 -14.68 19.31
C TYR A 209 8.61 -14.48 20.78
N GLN A 210 7.53 -13.77 21.00
CA GLN A 210 6.99 -13.58 22.35
C GLN A 210 6.32 -14.85 22.89
N LYS A 211 5.68 -15.63 22.03
CA LYS A 211 4.90 -16.82 22.46
C LYS A 211 5.77 -18.05 22.68
N TYR A 212 6.87 -18.19 21.95
CA TYR A 212 7.71 -19.39 21.97
C TYR A 212 9.11 -19.08 22.48
N GLN A 213 9.51 -19.71 23.60
CA GLN A 213 10.83 -19.52 24.20
C GLN A 213 11.97 -20.16 23.37
N THR A 214 11.65 -21.24 22.64
CA THR A 214 12.60 -21.92 21.76
C THR A 214 12.31 -21.58 20.31
N LEU A 215 13.24 -20.88 19.68
CA LEU A 215 13.12 -20.48 18.28
C LEU A 215 13.58 -21.63 17.40
N SER A 216 12.80 -21.94 16.38
CA SER A 216 13.15 -22.92 15.37
C SER A 216 13.01 -22.34 13.96
N LEU A 217 13.86 -22.75 13.04
CA LEU A 217 13.76 -22.32 11.63
C LEU A 217 12.38 -22.68 11.04
N LYS A 218 11.86 -23.85 11.38
CA LYS A 218 10.50 -24.27 10.95
C LYS A 218 9.41 -23.35 11.49
N GLY A 219 9.54 -22.87 12.73
CA GLY A 219 8.61 -21.93 13.32
C GLY A 219 8.65 -20.55 12.69
N VAL A 220 9.86 -20.05 12.36
CA VAL A 220 10.04 -18.79 11.61
C VAL A 220 9.42 -18.87 10.22
N ILE A 221 9.70 -19.96 9.48
CA ILE A 221 9.09 -20.21 8.16
C ILE A 221 7.56 -20.28 8.29
N GLY A 222 7.06 -20.98 9.31
CA GLY A 222 5.62 -21.06 9.59
C GLY A 222 4.99 -19.68 9.88
N ALA A 223 5.68 -18.82 10.64
CA ALA A 223 5.22 -17.46 10.92
C ALA A 223 5.17 -16.59 9.65
N ILE A 224 6.20 -16.69 8.79
CA ILE A 224 6.23 -15.99 7.50
C ILE A 224 5.12 -16.52 6.57
N ALA A 225 4.92 -17.84 6.49
CA ALA A 225 3.86 -18.42 5.71
C ALA A 225 2.46 -17.97 6.21
N LEU A 226 2.24 -17.98 7.53
CA LEU A 226 1.00 -17.48 8.14
C LEU A 226 0.76 -16.01 7.81
N SER A 227 1.79 -15.17 7.86
CA SER A 227 1.64 -13.75 7.52
C SER A 227 1.27 -13.56 6.05
N GLY A 228 1.86 -14.34 5.14
CA GLY A 228 1.46 -14.35 3.73
C GLY A 228 0.00 -14.77 3.53
N ILE A 229 -0.45 -15.82 4.22
CA ILE A 229 -1.85 -16.26 4.20
C ILE A 229 -2.77 -15.14 4.71
N LEU A 230 -2.44 -14.45 5.81
CA LEU A 230 -3.24 -13.36 6.34
C LEU A 230 -3.35 -12.19 5.35
N ILE A 231 -2.25 -11.81 4.69
CA ILE A 231 -2.28 -10.77 3.65
C ILE A 231 -3.18 -11.19 2.50
N VAL A 232 -3.04 -12.42 1.99
CA VAL A 232 -3.89 -12.95 0.92
C VAL A 232 -5.37 -12.96 1.34
N LEU A 233 -5.68 -13.40 2.57
CA LEU A 233 -7.05 -13.37 3.07
C LEU A 233 -7.62 -11.95 3.16
N ILE A 234 -6.84 -10.96 3.56
CA ILE A 234 -7.31 -9.57 3.61
C ILE A 234 -7.54 -9.04 2.19
N LEU A 235 -6.56 -9.19 1.30
CA LEU A 235 -6.60 -8.59 -0.04
C LEU A 235 -7.60 -9.27 -0.99
N PHE A 236 -7.69 -10.59 -0.96
CA PHE A 236 -8.45 -11.35 -1.97
C PHE A 236 -9.74 -11.96 -1.43
N VAL A 237 -9.92 -12.05 -0.11
CA VAL A 237 -11.15 -12.61 0.48
C VAL A 237 -11.93 -11.55 1.24
N TYR A 238 -11.29 -10.82 2.16
CA TYR A 238 -12.00 -9.88 3.02
C TYR A 238 -12.47 -8.63 2.26
N ILE A 239 -11.55 -7.91 1.61
CA ILE A 239 -11.88 -6.66 0.89
C ILE A 239 -12.91 -6.90 -0.23
N PRO A 240 -12.68 -7.79 -1.22
CA PRO A 240 -13.68 -8.03 -2.26
C PRO A 240 -14.91 -8.79 -1.75
N GLY A 241 -14.74 -9.69 -0.79
CA GLY A 241 -15.84 -10.47 -0.22
C GLY A 241 -16.89 -9.62 0.48
N MET A 242 -16.49 -8.54 1.16
CA MET A 242 -17.45 -7.60 1.76
C MET A 242 -18.35 -6.96 0.69
N ALA A 243 -17.78 -6.62 -0.48
CA ALA A 243 -18.54 -6.08 -1.58
C ALA A 243 -19.41 -7.14 -2.28
N ASP A 244 -18.91 -8.37 -2.44
CA ASP A 244 -19.66 -9.46 -3.06
C ASP A 244 -20.88 -9.87 -2.25
N VAL A 245 -20.69 -10.16 -0.95
CA VAL A 245 -21.78 -10.55 -0.07
C VAL A 245 -22.76 -9.39 0.10
N GLY A 246 -22.26 -8.16 0.27
CA GLY A 246 -23.10 -6.96 0.27
C GLY A 246 -23.94 -6.83 -1.00
N GLY A 247 -23.38 -7.15 -2.16
CA GLY A 247 -24.09 -7.18 -3.45
C GLY A 247 -25.17 -8.24 -3.52
N TRP A 248 -24.96 -9.45 -2.96
CA TRP A 248 -26.00 -10.48 -2.88
C TRP A 248 -27.16 -10.06 -1.98
N PHE A 249 -26.86 -9.47 -0.83
CA PHE A 249 -27.88 -8.89 0.04
C PHE A 249 -28.64 -7.79 -0.70
N GLU A 250 -27.96 -6.90 -1.39
CA GLU A 250 -28.58 -5.83 -2.14
C GLU A 250 -29.54 -6.36 -3.21
N LEU A 251 -29.15 -7.35 -4.01
CA LEU A 251 -30.03 -7.99 -4.98
C LEU A 251 -31.24 -8.66 -4.35
N PHE A 252 -31.04 -9.35 -3.22
CA PHE A 252 -32.15 -10.01 -2.52
C PHE A 252 -33.16 -8.99 -1.98
N PHE A 253 -32.69 -8.00 -1.23
CA PHE A 253 -33.58 -7.03 -0.59
C PHE A 253 -34.27 -6.11 -1.59
N VAL A 254 -33.57 -5.69 -2.66
CA VAL A 254 -34.13 -4.79 -3.67
C VAL A 254 -34.95 -5.57 -4.71
N ASN A 255 -34.38 -6.59 -5.35
CA ASN A 255 -35.03 -7.25 -6.48
C ASN A 255 -36.12 -8.25 -6.07
N VAL A 256 -35.96 -8.92 -4.91
CA VAL A 256 -36.91 -9.94 -4.44
C VAL A 256 -37.91 -9.35 -3.47
N MET A 257 -37.43 -8.59 -2.46
CA MET A 257 -38.30 -8.00 -1.44
C MET A 257 -38.89 -6.65 -1.84
N GLY A 258 -38.41 -6.01 -2.91
CA GLY A 258 -38.93 -4.73 -3.38
C GLY A 258 -38.59 -3.52 -2.51
N LEU A 259 -37.52 -3.62 -1.67
CA LEU A 259 -37.09 -2.52 -0.82
C LEU A 259 -36.27 -1.49 -1.62
N PRO A 260 -36.13 -0.26 -1.12
CA PRO A 260 -35.33 0.78 -1.79
C PRO A 260 -33.88 0.36 -2.02
N PHE A 261 -33.25 0.93 -3.05
CA PHE A 261 -31.82 0.75 -3.33
C PHE A 261 -30.98 1.04 -2.09
N GLN A 262 -29.94 0.24 -1.86
CA GLN A 262 -28.99 0.24 -0.74
C GLN A 262 -29.56 -0.32 0.58
N SER A 263 -30.82 -0.72 0.64
CA SER A 263 -31.39 -1.38 1.84
C SER A 263 -30.67 -2.69 2.18
N GLY A 264 -30.32 -3.49 1.16
CA GLY A 264 -29.61 -4.74 1.34
C GLY A 264 -28.21 -4.54 1.90
N LEU A 265 -27.49 -3.54 1.44
CA LEU A 265 -26.17 -3.19 1.97
C LEU A 265 -26.24 -2.76 3.45
N ILE A 266 -27.23 -1.94 3.81
CA ILE A 266 -27.43 -1.49 5.20
C ILE A 266 -27.73 -2.68 6.11
N VAL A 267 -28.64 -3.58 5.68
CA VAL A 267 -28.97 -4.80 6.43
C VAL A 267 -27.75 -5.71 6.57
N PHE A 268 -26.96 -5.89 5.51
CA PHE A 268 -25.74 -6.67 5.54
C PHE A 268 -24.73 -6.13 6.57
N LEU A 269 -24.42 -4.84 6.53
CA LEU A 269 -23.49 -4.22 7.47
C LEU A 269 -24.01 -4.33 8.92
N GLY A 270 -25.30 -4.07 9.13
CA GLY A 270 -25.93 -4.24 10.44
C GLY A 270 -25.86 -5.68 10.95
N LEU A 271 -26.10 -6.66 10.08
CA LEU A 271 -25.98 -8.08 10.40
C LEU A 271 -24.54 -8.50 10.74
N VAL A 272 -23.56 -8.05 9.96
CA VAL A 272 -22.14 -8.32 10.24
C VAL A 272 -21.76 -7.78 11.62
N LEU A 273 -22.10 -6.54 11.94
CA LEU A 273 -21.83 -5.95 13.25
C LEU A 273 -22.57 -6.71 14.37
N PHE A 274 -23.84 -7.03 14.18
CA PHE A 274 -24.64 -7.80 15.16
C PHE A 274 -24.02 -9.17 15.42
N LEU A 275 -23.65 -9.91 14.38
CA LEU A 275 -23.04 -11.24 14.51
C LEU A 275 -21.66 -11.18 15.18
N LEU A 276 -20.81 -10.19 14.83
CA LEU A 276 -19.51 -10.02 15.48
C LEU A 276 -19.65 -9.67 16.95
N ILE A 277 -20.53 -8.74 17.30
CA ILE A 277 -20.81 -8.38 18.70
C ILE A 277 -21.37 -9.57 19.46
N GLY A 278 -22.33 -10.29 18.89
CA GLY A 278 -22.91 -11.51 19.50
C GLY A 278 -21.85 -12.59 19.71
N ALA A 279 -20.95 -12.79 18.74
CA ALA A 279 -19.84 -13.75 18.85
C ALA A 279 -18.84 -13.32 19.95
N ILE A 280 -18.53 -12.05 20.09
CA ILE A 280 -17.66 -11.53 21.18
C ILE A 280 -18.26 -11.87 22.54
N TYR A 281 -19.56 -11.67 22.73
CA TYR A 281 -20.22 -12.03 23.99
C TYR A 281 -20.34 -13.54 24.21
N ARG A 282 -20.47 -14.32 23.14
CA ARG A 282 -20.65 -15.80 23.20
C ARG A 282 -19.34 -16.53 23.45
N PHE A 283 -18.24 -16.14 22.80
CA PHE A 283 -16.93 -16.79 22.85
C PHE A 283 -16.02 -16.11 23.87
N ARG A 284 -15.81 -16.76 25.03
CA ARG A 284 -15.01 -16.19 26.15
C ARG A 284 -13.55 -16.62 26.15
N LYS A 285 -13.13 -17.54 25.28
CA LYS A 285 -11.73 -17.96 25.18
C LYS A 285 -10.89 -16.76 24.69
N ARG A 286 -9.89 -16.31 25.47
CA ARG A 286 -9.13 -15.07 25.26
C ARG A 286 -8.69 -14.90 23.81
N ILE A 287 -8.00 -15.88 23.21
CA ILE A 287 -7.49 -15.81 21.82
C ILE A 287 -8.62 -15.59 20.81
N VAL A 288 -9.73 -16.33 20.94
CA VAL A 288 -10.88 -16.20 20.03
C VAL A 288 -11.57 -14.85 20.23
N ASN A 289 -11.76 -14.43 21.47
CA ASN A 289 -12.39 -13.15 21.80
C ASN A 289 -11.57 -11.97 21.29
N THR A 290 -10.25 -11.97 21.52
CA THR A 290 -9.34 -10.94 20.98
C THR A 290 -9.35 -10.93 19.46
N GLY A 291 -9.35 -12.09 18.81
CA GLY A 291 -9.47 -12.19 17.35
C GLY A 291 -10.78 -11.61 16.80
N LEU A 292 -11.90 -11.85 17.49
CA LEU A 292 -13.20 -11.25 17.12
C LEU A 292 -13.21 -9.74 17.31
N TRP A 293 -12.60 -9.22 18.37
CA TRP A 293 -12.41 -7.78 18.56
C TRP A 293 -11.54 -7.18 17.46
N CYS A 294 -10.46 -7.87 17.08
CA CYS A 294 -9.62 -7.42 15.96
C CYS A 294 -10.41 -7.36 14.65
N LEU A 295 -11.21 -8.37 14.35
CA LEU A 295 -12.04 -8.40 13.15
C LEU A 295 -13.10 -7.30 13.18
N LEU A 296 -13.74 -7.05 14.33
CA LEU A 296 -14.69 -5.95 14.49
C LEU A 296 -14.02 -4.59 14.23
N MET A 297 -12.87 -4.34 14.84
CA MET A 297 -12.15 -3.08 14.72
C MET A 297 -11.59 -2.86 13.30
N LEU A 298 -11.07 -3.92 12.66
CA LEU A 298 -10.68 -3.88 11.25
C LEU A 298 -11.88 -3.50 10.37
N THR A 299 -13.05 -4.12 10.63
CA THR A 299 -14.29 -3.83 9.89
C THR A 299 -14.70 -2.37 10.08
N ILE A 300 -14.68 -1.84 11.31
CA ILE A 300 -15.00 -0.44 11.59
C ILE A 300 -14.04 0.50 10.84
N GLY A 301 -12.73 0.24 10.87
CA GLY A 301 -11.76 1.02 10.11
C GLY A 301 -12.02 0.99 8.59
N TYR A 302 -12.33 -0.17 8.06
CA TYR A 302 -12.65 -0.36 6.64
C TYR A 302 -13.93 0.34 6.19
N THR A 303 -14.89 0.64 7.10
CA THR A 303 -16.13 1.37 6.74
C THR A 303 -15.87 2.79 6.23
N THR A 304 -14.65 3.32 6.31
CA THR A 304 -14.28 4.59 5.64
C THR A 304 -14.59 4.58 4.13
N TYR A 305 -14.61 3.41 3.49
CA TYR A 305 -15.04 3.28 2.09
C TYR A 305 -16.52 3.62 1.84
N ALA A 306 -17.34 3.68 2.86
CA ALA A 306 -18.71 4.18 2.73
C ALA A 306 -18.73 5.65 2.28
N VAL A 307 -17.69 6.42 2.59
CA VAL A 307 -17.56 7.82 2.14
C VAL A 307 -17.52 7.88 0.60
N ILE A 308 -16.78 6.99 -0.06
CA ILE A 308 -16.72 6.95 -1.52
C ILE A 308 -18.12 6.71 -2.11
N LEU A 309 -18.85 5.72 -1.60
CA LEU A 309 -20.20 5.40 -2.04
C LEU A 309 -21.18 6.59 -1.86
N ILE A 310 -21.11 7.24 -0.69
CA ILE A 310 -21.96 8.40 -0.36
C ILE A 310 -21.62 9.58 -1.28
N ARG A 311 -20.34 9.87 -1.47
CA ARG A 311 -19.89 11.01 -2.29
C ARG A 311 -20.11 10.78 -3.78
N ALA A 312 -19.89 9.56 -4.28
CA ALA A 312 -20.22 9.20 -5.65
C ALA A 312 -21.71 9.40 -5.95
N LYS A 313 -22.59 9.03 -4.99
CA LYS A 313 -24.03 9.21 -5.11
C LYS A 313 -24.45 10.69 -5.08
N ALA A 314 -23.71 11.53 -4.38
CA ALA A 314 -23.91 12.98 -4.37
C ALA A 314 -23.48 13.65 -5.69
N ASN A 315 -22.90 12.88 -6.63
CA ASN A 315 -22.46 13.33 -7.94
C ASN A 315 -21.53 14.55 -7.87
N THR A 316 -20.42 14.38 -7.15
CA THR A 316 -19.37 15.41 -7.01
C THR A 316 -18.76 15.76 -8.36
N PRO A 317 -18.19 16.97 -8.55
CA PRO A 317 -17.56 17.37 -9.81
C PRO A 317 -16.51 16.39 -10.32
N LEU A 318 -15.62 15.90 -9.45
CA LEU A 318 -14.75 14.76 -9.71
C LEU A 318 -15.41 13.52 -9.10
N ASN A 319 -15.78 12.56 -9.94
CA ASN A 319 -16.46 11.32 -9.56
C ASN A 319 -16.02 10.18 -10.48
N GLU A 320 -14.75 9.75 -10.31
CA GLU A 320 -14.18 8.71 -11.18
C GLU A 320 -14.93 7.38 -11.05
N ASN A 321 -15.27 6.82 -12.20
CA ASN A 321 -16.04 5.56 -12.35
C ASN A 321 -17.41 5.56 -11.64
N ALA A 322 -17.84 6.66 -11.04
CA ALA A 322 -19.11 6.83 -10.34
C ALA A 322 -19.49 5.58 -9.49
N PRO A 323 -18.74 5.25 -8.42
CA PRO A 323 -18.99 4.07 -7.58
C PRO A 323 -20.18 4.28 -6.64
N ASP A 324 -21.36 4.57 -7.22
CA ASP A 324 -22.61 4.97 -6.53
C ASP A 324 -23.46 3.78 -6.07
N THR A 325 -23.08 2.55 -6.42
CA THR A 325 -23.69 1.29 -6.00
C THR A 325 -22.62 0.33 -5.46
N ILE A 326 -23.04 -0.71 -4.73
CA ILE A 326 -22.11 -1.74 -4.26
C ILE A 326 -21.40 -2.45 -5.41
N PHE A 327 -22.06 -2.59 -6.57
CA PHE A 327 -21.50 -3.25 -7.76
C PHE A 327 -20.42 -2.39 -8.45
N THR A 328 -20.69 -1.09 -8.59
CA THR A 328 -19.71 -0.14 -9.13
C THR A 328 -18.58 0.12 -8.14
N LEU A 329 -18.87 0.13 -6.83
CA LEU A 329 -17.84 0.19 -5.80
C LEU A 329 -16.92 -1.03 -5.83
N LYS A 330 -17.45 -2.24 -6.07
CA LYS A 330 -16.61 -3.44 -6.23
C LYS A 330 -15.65 -3.30 -7.42
N SER A 331 -16.14 -2.87 -8.58
CA SER A 331 -15.30 -2.62 -9.75
C SER A 331 -14.22 -1.56 -9.49
N TYR A 332 -14.59 -0.52 -8.75
CA TYR A 332 -13.68 0.54 -8.33
C TYR A 332 -12.59 0.02 -7.38
N LEU A 333 -12.96 -0.74 -6.34
CA LEU A 333 -12.00 -1.35 -5.39
C LEU A 333 -11.05 -2.34 -6.07
N ASN A 334 -11.54 -3.08 -7.04
CA ASN A 334 -10.75 -4.03 -7.83
C ASN A 334 -9.90 -3.35 -8.91
N ARG A 335 -9.96 -2.02 -9.03
CA ARG A 335 -9.21 -1.24 -10.03
C ARG A 335 -9.43 -1.74 -11.47
N GLU A 336 -10.66 -2.15 -11.79
CA GLU A 336 -10.98 -2.82 -13.07
C GLU A 336 -10.80 -1.93 -14.30
N GLN A 337 -10.67 -0.61 -14.13
CA GLN A 337 -10.32 0.30 -15.22
C GLN A 337 -8.88 0.14 -15.71
N TYR A 338 -8.01 -0.41 -14.86
CA TYR A 338 -6.61 -0.66 -15.21
C TYR A 338 -6.46 -2.10 -15.67
N GLU A 339 -5.62 -2.31 -16.66
CA GLU A 339 -5.31 -3.67 -17.09
C GLU A 339 -4.62 -4.44 -15.95
N SER A 340 -5.09 -5.65 -15.67
CA SER A 340 -4.51 -6.49 -14.63
C SER A 340 -3.34 -7.32 -15.18
N ALA A 341 -2.18 -7.23 -14.52
CA ALA A 341 -1.09 -8.15 -14.80
C ALA A 341 -1.48 -9.57 -14.37
N PRO A 342 -1.38 -10.58 -15.26
CA PRO A 342 -1.62 -11.96 -14.87
C PRO A 342 -0.54 -12.41 -13.88
N LEU A 343 -0.96 -12.88 -12.69
CA LEU A 343 -0.02 -13.22 -11.61
C LEU A 343 0.66 -14.58 -11.79
N LEU A 344 -0.13 -15.63 -12.06
CA LEU A 344 0.37 -17.00 -12.09
C LEU A 344 0.44 -17.58 -13.50
N TYR A 345 -0.56 -17.33 -14.32
CA TYR A 345 -0.67 -17.84 -15.69
C TYR A 345 -1.45 -16.85 -16.52
N GLY A 346 -1.01 -16.55 -17.74
CA GLY A 346 -1.71 -15.65 -18.65
C GLY A 346 -0.88 -15.18 -19.82
N ARG A 347 -1.40 -14.17 -20.51
CA ARG A 347 -0.83 -13.62 -21.74
C ARG A 347 0.55 -13.00 -21.55
N THR A 348 1.32 -12.98 -22.64
CA THR A 348 2.51 -12.18 -22.82
C THR A 348 2.22 -11.00 -23.76
N TYR A 349 3.19 -10.09 -23.91
CA TYR A 349 3.07 -8.96 -24.85
C TYR A 349 2.88 -9.38 -26.31
N ALA A 350 3.26 -10.61 -26.66
CA ALA A 350 3.17 -11.17 -28.02
C ALA A 350 2.02 -12.18 -28.18
N SER A 351 1.23 -12.41 -27.14
CA SER A 351 0.08 -13.32 -27.22
C SER A 351 -1.02 -12.71 -28.08
N GLU A 352 -1.50 -13.45 -29.05
CA GLU A 352 -2.62 -13.05 -29.88
C GLU A 352 -3.95 -13.56 -29.32
N PRO A 353 -5.06 -12.82 -29.51
CA PRO A 353 -6.38 -13.33 -29.17
C PRO A 353 -6.70 -14.63 -29.94
N GLU A 354 -7.36 -15.58 -29.28
CA GLU A 354 -7.92 -16.74 -29.94
C GLU A 354 -9.15 -16.31 -30.78
N TYR A 355 -9.24 -16.81 -32.02
CA TYR A 355 -10.35 -16.55 -32.89
C TYR A 355 -11.19 -17.81 -33.08
N VAL A 356 -12.51 -17.65 -33.10
CA VAL A 356 -13.48 -18.71 -33.40
C VAL A 356 -14.29 -18.32 -34.62
N PRO A 357 -14.62 -19.26 -35.52
CA PRO A 357 -15.46 -18.97 -36.67
C PRO A 357 -16.91 -18.68 -36.25
N GLU A 358 -17.47 -17.59 -36.74
CA GLU A 358 -18.88 -17.20 -36.54
C GLU A 358 -19.51 -16.84 -37.91
N GLY A 359 -20.04 -17.85 -38.63
CA GLY A 359 -20.50 -17.68 -39.99
C GLY A 359 -19.34 -17.42 -40.97
N ASP A 360 -19.41 -16.30 -41.70
CA ASP A 360 -18.42 -15.92 -42.71
C ASP A 360 -17.25 -15.11 -42.19
N TYR A 361 -17.18 -14.86 -40.84
CA TYR A 361 -16.10 -14.11 -40.22
C TYR A 361 -15.54 -14.79 -38.95
N TYR A 362 -14.40 -14.34 -38.53
CA TYR A 362 -13.77 -14.78 -37.27
C TYR A 362 -14.03 -13.77 -36.16
N LYS A 363 -14.49 -14.26 -35.01
CA LYS A 363 -14.69 -13.45 -33.79
C LYS A 363 -13.66 -13.80 -32.75
N VAL A 364 -13.24 -12.81 -31.98
CA VAL A 364 -12.40 -13.04 -30.81
C VAL A 364 -13.14 -13.92 -29.81
N LYS A 365 -12.52 -15.00 -29.41
CA LYS A 365 -13.04 -15.88 -28.37
C LYS A 365 -13.00 -15.19 -27.01
N THR A 366 -14.17 -15.05 -26.42
CA THR A 366 -14.31 -14.47 -25.07
C THR A 366 -14.98 -15.47 -24.15
N GLU A 367 -14.59 -15.45 -22.88
CA GLU A 367 -15.27 -16.16 -21.82
C GLU A 367 -16.20 -15.19 -21.08
N LYS A 368 -17.36 -15.71 -20.69
CA LYS A 368 -18.37 -14.94 -19.98
C LYS A 368 -17.94 -14.73 -18.53
N GLY A 369 -17.61 -13.51 -18.16
CA GLY A 369 -17.28 -13.10 -16.82
C GLY A 369 -18.49 -12.73 -15.95
N SER A 370 -18.28 -11.90 -14.92
CA SER A 370 -19.31 -11.47 -13.98
C SER A 370 -20.36 -10.56 -14.60
N ALA A 371 -21.60 -10.62 -14.09
CA ALA A 371 -22.70 -9.75 -14.51
C ALA A 371 -22.47 -8.30 -14.08
N ILE A 372 -22.78 -7.34 -14.96
CA ILE A 372 -22.77 -5.91 -14.69
C ILE A 372 -24.20 -5.46 -14.42
N TYR A 373 -24.45 -5.03 -13.18
CA TYR A 373 -25.75 -4.58 -12.72
C TYR A 373 -25.87 -3.06 -12.82
N ARG A 374 -27.05 -2.59 -13.19
CA ARG A 374 -27.42 -1.17 -13.15
C ARG A 374 -28.82 -0.99 -12.50
N PRO A 375 -29.00 0.03 -11.66
CA PRO A 375 -30.31 0.32 -11.09
C PRO A 375 -31.27 0.84 -12.16
N ASP A 376 -32.43 0.21 -12.31
CA ASP A 376 -33.54 0.72 -13.07
C ASP A 376 -34.49 1.47 -12.12
N LYS A 377 -34.42 2.80 -12.14
CA LYS A 377 -35.23 3.66 -11.27
C LYS A 377 -36.72 3.56 -11.53
N LYS A 378 -37.14 3.16 -12.74
CA LYS A 378 -38.56 3.01 -13.09
C LYS A 378 -39.18 1.77 -12.47
N GLU A 379 -38.43 0.66 -12.51
CA GLU A 379 -38.89 -0.60 -11.93
C GLU A 379 -38.47 -0.81 -10.48
N GLY A 380 -37.60 0.06 -9.94
CA GLY A 380 -37.07 -0.07 -8.57
C GLY A 380 -36.17 -1.31 -8.37
N LYS A 381 -35.56 -1.82 -9.43
CA LYS A 381 -34.78 -3.08 -9.42
C LYS A 381 -33.42 -2.92 -10.11
N TYR A 382 -32.46 -3.76 -9.76
CA TYR A 382 -31.24 -3.92 -10.50
C TYR A 382 -31.44 -4.84 -11.69
N LYS A 383 -31.00 -4.41 -12.90
CA LYS A 383 -30.99 -5.20 -14.11
C LYS A 383 -29.57 -5.52 -14.54
N ILE A 384 -29.37 -6.71 -15.10
CA ILE A 384 -28.13 -7.05 -15.79
C ILE A 384 -28.16 -6.36 -17.16
N ILE A 385 -27.19 -5.46 -17.38
CA ILE A 385 -27.07 -4.77 -18.68
C ILE A 385 -26.16 -5.52 -19.65
N ARG A 386 -25.14 -6.19 -19.14
CA ARG A 386 -24.22 -7.05 -19.91
C ARG A 386 -23.41 -7.92 -18.95
N TYR A 387 -22.67 -8.85 -19.51
CA TYR A 387 -21.64 -9.59 -18.78
C TYR A 387 -20.27 -9.03 -19.17
N LYS A 388 -19.30 -9.14 -18.28
CA LYS A 388 -17.90 -8.94 -18.65
C LYS A 388 -17.49 -10.02 -19.62
N GLU A 389 -16.58 -9.69 -20.52
CA GLU A 389 -16.02 -10.61 -21.49
C GLU A 389 -14.51 -10.63 -21.32
N ASP A 390 -13.98 -11.78 -20.90
CA ASP A 390 -12.57 -11.99 -20.76
C ASP A 390 -12.02 -12.62 -22.06
N VAL A 391 -11.07 -11.94 -22.70
CA VAL A 391 -10.48 -12.40 -23.97
C VAL A 391 -9.59 -13.60 -23.71
N CYS A 392 -9.79 -14.68 -24.47
CA CYS A 392 -8.88 -15.82 -24.48
C CYS A 392 -7.67 -15.52 -25.36
N TYR A 393 -6.47 -15.80 -24.85
CA TYR A 393 -5.22 -15.57 -25.56
C TYR A 393 -4.50 -16.86 -25.86
N THR A 394 -3.79 -16.88 -26.99
CA THR A 394 -2.82 -17.92 -27.34
C THR A 394 -1.52 -17.71 -26.55
N GLN A 395 -0.68 -18.76 -26.47
CA GLN A 395 0.69 -18.65 -25.95
C GLN A 395 0.78 -18.07 -24.52
N ASN A 396 -0.12 -18.50 -23.64
CA ASN A 396 -0.05 -18.14 -22.23
C ASN A 396 1.18 -18.75 -21.53
N MET A 397 1.73 -18.05 -20.54
CA MET A 397 2.91 -18.45 -19.78
C MET A 397 2.65 -18.55 -18.28
N LEU A 398 3.48 -19.32 -17.59
CA LEU A 398 3.58 -19.31 -16.14
C LEU A 398 4.34 -18.06 -15.67
N PHE A 399 3.80 -17.37 -14.64
CA PHE A 399 4.35 -16.14 -14.06
C PHE A 399 4.71 -15.08 -15.11
N PRO A 400 3.78 -14.67 -15.99
CA PRO A 400 4.08 -13.77 -17.09
C PRO A 400 4.39 -12.37 -16.56
N ARG A 401 5.64 -11.93 -16.68
CA ARG A 401 6.07 -10.58 -16.32
C ARG A 401 6.17 -9.64 -17.51
N MET A 402 6.42 -10.21 -18.69
CA MET A 402 6.40 -9.48 -19.95
C MET A 402 5.01 -9.60 -20.63
N TRP A 403 3.98 -9.04 -19.98
CA TRP A 403 2.58 -9.20 -20.37
C TRP A 403 2.01 -8.01 -21.14
N ASN A 404 2.54 -6.80 -20.91
CA ASN A 404 1.98 -5.56 -21.44
C ASN A 404 2.52 -5.30 -22.86
N ASP A 405 1.64 -5.30 -23.85
CA ASP A 405 1.94 -5.06 -25.26
C ASP A 405 2.53 -3.65 -25.51
N ARG A 406 2.09 -2.64 -24.77
CA ARG A 406 2.62 -1.28 -24.85
C ARG A 406 4.11 -1.19 -24.44
N SER A 407 4.56 -2.10 -23.62
CA SER A 407 5.94 -2.19 -23.14
C SER A 407 6.80 -3.19 -23.94
N ALA A 408 6.30 -3.73 -25.05
CA ALA A 408 6.96 -4.76 -25.85
C ALA A 408 8.40 -4.39 -26.25
N ALA A 409 8.64 -3.14 -26.67
CA ALA A 409 9.96 -2.66 -27.06
C ALA A 409 10.95 -2.68 -25.89
N SER A 410 10.50 -2.25 -24.71
CA SER A 410 11.30 -2.26 -23.49
C SER A 410 11.65 -3.69 -23.05
N TYR A 411 10.68 -4.61 -23.08
CA TYR A 411 10.92 -6.02 -22.76
C TYR A 411 11.95 -6.65 -23.68
N LYS A 412 11.87 -6.38 -24.98
CA LYS A 412 12.85 -6.87 -25.98
C LYS A 412 14.24 -6.31 -25.72
N GLY A 413 14.35 -5.04 -25.39
CA GLY A 413 15.63 -4.41 -25.05
C GLY A 413 16.29 -5.05 -23.82
N TRP A 414 15.50 -5.46 -22.82
CA TRP A 414 15.99 -6.07 -21.58
C TRP A 414 16.27 -7.57 -21.69
N SER A 415 15.47 -8.31 -22.46
CA SER A 415 15.61 -9.76 -22.60
C SER A 415 16.61 -10.18 -23.68
N GLY A 416 17.04 -9.26 -24.55
CA GLY A 416 17.92 -9.54 -25.69
C GLY A 416 17.23 -10.32 -26.82
N GLY A 417 15.89 -10.46 -26.77
CA GLY A 417 15.10 -11.19 -27.77
C GLY A 417 14.93 -10.46 -29.10
N GLY A 418 14.64 -11.19 -30.16
CA GLY A 418 14.31 -10.64 -31.48
C GLY A 418 13.02 -9.82 -31.50
N ALA A 419 12.94 -8.86 -32.42
CA ALA A 419 11.88 -7.85 -32.43
C ALA A 419 10.45 -8.38 -32.59
N ASN A 420 10.24 -9.60 -33.11
CA ASN A 420 8.94 -10.13 -33.51
C ASN A 420 8.60 -11.52 -32.94
N GLU A 421 9.42 -12.05 -32.03
CA GLU A 421 9.18 -13.39 -31.48
C GLU A 421 8.54 -13.29 -30.09
N ALA A 422 7.63 -14.22 -29.79
CA ALA A 422 7.07 -14.38 -28.47
C ALA A 422 8.17 -14.73 -27.46
N PRO A 423 8.14 -14.18 -26.23
CA PRO A 423 9.16 -14.49 -25.24
C PRO A 423 9.12 -15.96 -24.86
N THR A 424 10.28 -16.58 -24.74
CA THR A 424 10.38 -17.92 -24.17
C THR A 424 10.14 -17.88 -22.66
N GLN A 425 9.75 -19.01 -22.05
CA GLN A 425 9.60 -19.11 -20.60
C GLN A 425 10.91 -18.75 -19.85
N LYS A 426 12.07 -19.06 -20.45
CA LYS A 426 13.36 -18.71 -19.90
C LYS A 426 13.60 -17.19 -19.88
N GLU A 427 13.29 -16.51 -20.97
CA GLU A 427 13.42 -15.06 -21.10
C GLU A 427 12.47 -14.36 -20.12
N ASN A 428 11.22 -14.80 -20.02
CA ASN A 428 10.26 -14.29 -19.05
C ASN A 428 10.75 -14.44 -17.61
N LEU A 429 11.32 -15.59 -17.25
CA LEU A 429 11.86 -15.85 -15.92
C LEU A 429 13.13 -15.01 -15.67
N THR A 430 14.01 -14.88 -16.67
CA THR A 430 15.19 -14.02 -16.57
C THR A 430 14.80 -12.57 -16.37
N TYR A 431 13.82 -12.07 -17.10
CA TYR A 431 13.28 -10.72 -16.90
C TYR A 431 12.72 -10.55 -15.48
N PHE A 432 11.95 -11.51 -15.00
CA PHE A 432 11.40 -11.47 -13.63
C PHE A 432 12.50 -11.37 -12.57
N ILE A 433 13.53 -12.22 -12.68
CA ILE A 433 14.66 -12.22 -11.73
C ILE A 433 15.43 -10.91 -11.84
N THR A 434 15.76 -10.48 -13.04
CA THR A 434 16.56 -9.26 -13.27
C THR A 434 15.79 -8.01 -12.84
N TYR A 435 14.54 -7.88 -13.24
CA TYR A 435 13.72 -6.73 -12.90
C TYR A 435 13.45 -6.64 -11.39
N HIS A 436 13.07 -7.73 -10.74
CA HIS A 436 12.88 -7.73 -9.30
C HIS A 436 14.18 -7.61 -8.52
N SER A 437 15.27 -8.14 -9.03
CA SER A 437 16.59 -7.87 -8.46
C SER A 437 16.90 -6.38 -8.52
N ILE A 438 16.67 -5.70 -9.61
CA ILE A 438 16.92 -4.28 -9.78
C ILE A 438 15.95 -3.44 -8.92
N THR A 439 14.66 -3.75 -8.92
CA THR A 439 13.65 -2.96 -8.17
C THR A 439 13.67 -3.23 -6.66
N CYS A 440 13.88 -4.48 -6.23
CA CYS A 440 14.02 -4.81 -4.80
C CYS A 440 15.40 -4.47 -4.24
N THR A 441 16.43 -4.42 -5.07
CA THR A 441 17.82 -4.25 -4.64
C THR A 441 18.38 -2.86 -4.90
N GLY A 442 17.65 -1.97 -5.52
CA GLY A 442 18.00 -0.55 -5.50
C GLY A 442 18.28 -0.01 -4.09
N ALA A 443 17.75 -0.70 -3.06
CA ALA A 443 17.97 -0.37 -1.66
C ALA A 443 18.94 -1.32 -0.91
N ILE A 444 19.21 -2.56 -1.37
CA ILE A 444 19.85 -3.58 -0.52
C ILE A 444 21.06 -4.28 -1.16
N SER A 445 21.22 -4.34 -2.46
CA SER A 445 22.16 -5.29 -3.07
C SER A 445 23.53 -4.78 -3.49
N TYR A 446 23.99 -3.66 -2.99
CA TYR A 446 25.39 -3.30 -3.16
C TYR A 446 26.37 -4.17 -2.32
N GLY A 447 25.87 -5.08 -1.49
CA GLY A 447 26.68 -5.83 -0.53
C GLY A 447 26.81 -7.34 -0.72
N ILE A 448 25.96 -8.03 -1.50
CA ILE A 448 25.86 -9.50 -1.40
C ILE A 448 26.14 -10.26 -2.71
N LEU A 449 26.16 -9.65 -3.88
CA LEU A 449 26.31 -10.36 -5.14
C LEU A 449 27.63 -10.05 -5.85
N SER A 450 28.73 -10.61 -5.33
CA SER A 450 30.07 -10.49 -5.97
C SER A 450 30.23 -11.34 -7.24
N ASP A 451 29.40 -12.37 -7.44
CA ASP A 451 29.53 -13.28 -8.58
C ASP A 451 28.59 -12.99 -9.77
N ASP A 452 27.49 -12.27 -9.56
CA ASP A 452 26.58 -11.86 -10.64
C ASP A 452 27.04 -10.61 -11.42
N ARG A 453 28.24 -10.09 -11.12
CA ARG A 453 28.85 -8.95 -11.85
C ARG A 453 28.99 -9.20 -13.35
N MET A 454 29.07 -10.43 -13.79
CA MET A 454 29.23 -10.74 -15.22
C MET A 454 27.93 -10.55 -16.02
N ILE A 455 26.79 -11.00 -15.49
CA ILE A 455 25.49 -10.83 -16.17
C ILE A 455 25.08 -9.34 -16.14
N PHE A 456 25.29 -8.68 -15.02
CA PHE A 456 25.01 -7.25 -14.87
C PHE A 456 25.95 -6.39 -15.73
N LYS A 457 27.25 -6.74 -15.81
CA LYS A 457 28.23 -6.03 -16.63
C LYS A 457 28.00 -6.23 -18.14
N GLU A 458 27.48 -7.36 -18.56
CA GLU A 458 27.15 -7.63 -19.95
C GLU A 458 25.82 -6.97 -20.39
N ALA A 459 24.80 -6.94 -19.53
CA ALA A 459 23.57 -6.16 -19.73
C ALA A 459 23.87 -4.66 -19.72
N VAL A 460 24.72 -4.21 -18.79
CA VAL A 460 25.18 -2.83 -18.68
C VAL A 460 26.06 -2.42 -19.88
N ASN A 461 26.99 -3.25 -20.31
CA ASN A 461 27.90 -2.88 -21.43
C ASN A 461 27.25 -2.95 -22.81
N ARG A 462 26.20 -3.77 -23.03
CA ARG A 462 25.54 -3.83 -24.35
C ARG A 462 24.44 -2.80 -24.57
N ASN A 463 23.75 -2.33 -23.52
CA ASN A 463 22.55 -1.51 -23.68
C ASN A 463 22.48 -0.26 -22.78
N MET A 464 23.47 -0.03 -21.89
CA MET A 464 23.38 1.08 -20.93
C MET A 464 23.45 2.46 -21.57
N VAL A 465 24.13 2.60 -22.71
CA VAL A 465 24.25 3.90 -23.40
C VAL A 465 22.92 4.28 -24.09
N THR A 466 22.17 3.30 -24.59
CA THR A 466 20.86 3.51 -25.22
C THR A 466 19.71 3.40 -24.19
N GLY A 467 19.76 2.44 -23.26
CA GLY A 467 18.69 2.23 -22.27
C GLY A 467 18.61 3.30 -21.18
N LEU A 468 19.74 3.90 -20.77
CA LEU A 468 19.75 5.03 -19.82
C LEU A 468 19.17 6.32 -20.40
N GLN A 469 19.11 6.46 -21.72
CA GLN A 469 18.38 7.56 -22.35
C GLN A 469 16.86 7.36 -22.31
N GLU A 470 16.40 6.12 -22.22
CA GLU A 470 14.98 5.76 -22.16
C GLU A 470 14.46 5.49 -20.73
N PHE A 471 15.36 5.30 -19.74
CA PHE A 471 14.99 5.06 -18.32
C PHE A 471 15.74 6.00 -17.37
N PRO A 472 15.29 7.23 -17.22
CA PRO A 472 15.98 8.24 -16.39
C PRO A 472 15.89 8.01 -14.86
N GLY A 473 15.22 6.95 -14.39
CA GLY A 473 15.07 6.65 -12.97
C GLY A 473 16.14 5.75 -12.34
N LEU A 474 17.09 5.23 -13.14
CA LEU A 474 18.15 4.36 -12.61
C LEU A 474 19.41 5.18 -12.32
N ILE A 475 19.53 5.75 -11.13
CA ILE A 475 20.76 6.39 -10.66
C ILE A 475 21.67 5.31 -10.10
N ILE A 476 22.67 4.89 -10.88
CA ILE A 476 23.80 4.12 -10.36
C ILE A 476 24.84 5.13 -9.91
N CYS A 477 24.93 5.37 -8.61
CA CYS A 477 26.01 6.15 -8.01
C CYS A 477 27.25 5.26 -7.90
N ASP A 478 28.20 5.41 -8.79
CA ASP A 478 29.56 4.89 -8.59
C ASP A 478 30.31 5.81 -7.63
N TRP A 479 30.76 5.28 -6.50
CA TRP A 479 31.43 6.02 -5.41
C TRP A 479 32.81 6.57 -5.80
N GLY A 480 33.26 6.38 -7.03
CA GLY A 480 34.58 6.78 -7.53
C GLY A 480 34.65 8.09 -8.35
N GLY A 481 33.54 8.68 -8.78
CA GLY A 481 33.56 9.80 -9.72
C GLY A 481 32.73 11.03 -9.37
N LYS A 482 33.26 11.93 -8.54
CA LYS A 482 32.58 13.14 -8.08
C LYS A 482 32.02 14.08 -9.20
N ASN A 483 32.44 13.92 -10.44
CA ASN A 483 32.04 14.79 -11.55
C ASN A 483 30.94 14.24 -12.45
N PHE A 484 30.64 12.94 -12.40
CA PHE A 484 29.63 12.32 -13.24
C PHE A 484 28.21 12.54 -12.69
N CYS A 485 28.03 12.46 -11.37
CA CYS A 485 26.73 12.71 -10.72
C CYS A 485 26.21 14.14 -10.90
N ARG A 486 27.10 15.14 -10.95
CA ARG A 486 26.69 16.55 -11.05
C ARG A 486 26.06 16.91 -12.41
N ASN A 487 26.49 16.28 -13.48
CA ASN A 487 25.96 16.51 -14.83
C ASN A 487 24.69 15.68 -15.11
N LEU A 488 24.51 14.54 -14.46
CA LEU A 488 23.31 13.73 -14.61
C LEU A 488 22.11 14.31 -13.83
N CYS A 489 22.33 14.80 -12.60
CA CYS A 489 21.29 15.43 -11.77
C CYS A 489 20.65 16.66 -12.42
N VAL A 490 21.40 17.45 -13.19
CA VAL A 490 20.88 18.66 -13.85
C VAL A 490 20.05 18.32 -15.09
N ARG A 491 20.34 17.21 -15.79
CA ARG A 491 19.58 16.79 -16.98
C ARG A 491 18.35 15.95 -16.66
N THR A 492 18.30 15.25 -15.52
CA THR A 492 17.21 14.34 -15.16
C THR A 492 15.98 15.02 -14.55
N LYS A 493 16.08 16.28 -14.11
CA LYS A 493 14.91 17.03 -13.58
C LYS A 493 13.75 17.18 -14.57
N VAL A 494 14.00 17.07 -15.87
CA VAL A 494 12.95 17.23 -16.90
C VAL A 494 12.37 15.90 -17.36
N THR A 495 13.05 14.77 -17.14
CA THR A 495 12.68 13.46 -17.72
C THR A 495 12.03 12.49 -16.72
N MET A 496 12.10 12.75 -15.41
CA MET A 496 11.37 11.96 -14.42
C MET A 496 9.84 12.06 -14.53
N CYS A 497 9.35 13.16 -15.10
CA CYS A 497 7.91 13.40 -15.24
C CYS A 497 7.17 12.47 -16.22
N SER A 498 7.85 11.84 -17.19
CA SER A 498 7.15 11.08 -18.23
C SER A 498 7.03 9.56 -17.98
N MET A 499 7.74 9.01 -16.99
CA MET A 499 7.83 7.56 -16.82
C MET A 499 6.97 6.95 -15.71
N ALA A 500 6.59 7.69 -14.69
CA ALA A 500 5.70 7.15 -13.67
C ALA A 500 4.27 6.90 -14.20
N TYR A 501 3.89 7.51 -15.32
CA TYR A 501 2.58 7.29 -15.96
C TYR A 501 2.39 5.87 -16.55
N HIS A 502 3.43 5.05 -16.62
CA HIS A 502 3.37 3.72 -17.21
C HIS A 502 3.35 2.55 -16.20
N TYR A 503 3.36 2.84 -14.89
CA TYR A 503 3.47 1.79 -13.86
C TYR A 503 2.36 1.77 -12.80
N TYR A 504 1.25 2.49 -13.04
CA TYR A 504 0.04 2.34 -12.21
C TYR A 504 -1.13 1.80 -13.00
#